data_14390076e79006dc3ed3946d41abf832
#
_entry.id   14390076e79006dc3ed3946d41abf832
#
_cell.length_a   1.000
_cell.length_b   1.000
_cell.length_c   1.000
_cell.angle_alpha   90.00
_cell.angle_beta   90.00
_cell.angle_gamma   90.00
#
_symmetry.space_group_name_H-M   'P 1'
#
loop_
_entity.id
_entity.type
_entity.pdbx_description
1 polymer ?
#
loop_
_entity_poly.entity_id
_entity_poly.type
_entity_poly.pdbx_seq_one_letter_code
_entity_poly.pdbx_strand_id
1 'polypeptide(L)'
;MRNAAGCWIAGFLIALVSQVQAQITQKVVDIPTRPGVTQRMLVLSPPTTKAAVILIAGGHGGLQIFPNGSFKWGAGNFLVRTRQLFADQGLMVAVIDAPSDRQSPPFLTGFRQKPEHAADMKAVIAWMREQAKVPVWLAGTSRGTQSSAYVATELSGLEGPDGIVLSSTILTDDAGRPVPAMPLGKIRVPVLVVHHEQHGCAHCAFANVPALMEKLDNSPRKELLSFKGGENKGDPCEAMAYHGFNGLDREVVPRIAGWILAK
;
A
#
# COMPACT_ATOMS: atom_id res chain seq x y z
N MET A 1 -73.52 -18.34 -38.26
CA MET A 1 -72.91 -17.23 -37.44
C MET A 1 -71.64 -17.76 -36.80
N ARG A 2 -70.45 -17.39 -37.28
CA ARG A 2 -69.14 -17.88 -36.80
C ARG A 2 -68.43 -16.70 -36.19
N ASN A 3 -68.26 -16.74 -34.87
CA ASN A 3 -67.47 -15.74 -34.14
C ASN A 3 -65.97 -16.11 -34.20
N ALA A 4 -65.15 -15.24 -34.78
CA ALA A 4 -63.69 -15.33 -34.73
C ALA A 4 -63.16 -14.53 -33.53
N ALA A 5 -62.57 -15.22 -32.55
CA ALA A 5 -61.90 -14.62 -31.46
C ALA A 5 -60.47 -14.32 -31.90
N GLY A 6 -60.10 -13.03 -31.98
CA GLY A 6 -58.71 -12.58 -32.22
C GLY A 6 -57.90 -12.65 -30.96
N CYS A 7 -56.78 -13.42 -30.97
CA CYS A 7 -55.81 -13.52 -29.91
C CYS A 7 -54.72 -12.43 -30.08
N TRP A 8 -54.69 -11.46 -29.20
CA TRP A 8 -53.63 -10.45 -29.18
C TRP A 8 -52.46 -10.98 -28.36
N ILE A 9 -51.32 -11.29 -29.00
CA ILE A 9 -50.06 -11.62 -28.33
C ILE A 9 -49.32 -10.31 -28.10
N ALA A 10 -49.31 -9.85 -26.86
CA ALA A 10 -48.45 -8.72 -26.41
C ALA A 10 -47.03 -9.21 -26.25
N GLY A 11 -46.14 -8.86 -27.19
CA GLY A 11 -44.72 -9.12 -27.11
C GLY A 11 -44.04 -8.19 -26.08
N PHE A 12 -43.58 -8.76 -24.99
CA PHE A 12 -42.78 -8.06 -24.01
C PHE A 12 -41.33 -7.96 -24.53
N LEU A 13 -40.89 -6.78 -24.98
CA LEU A 13 -39.51 -6.49 -25.30
C LEU A 13 -38.74 -6.27 -23.97
N ILE A 14 -37.97 -7.26 -23.55
CA ILE A 14 -37.01 -7.13 -22.43
C ILE A 14 -35.78 -6.41 -22.99
N ALA A 15 -35.64 -5.13 -22.69
CA ALA A 15 -34.43 -4.38 -22.96
C ALA A 15 -33.32 -4.87 -22.00
N LEU A 16 -32.35 -5.63 -22.51
CA LEU A 16 -31.14 -5.99 -21.82
C LEU A 16 -30.29 -4.70 -21.67
N VAL A 17 -30.37 -4.05 -20.53
CA VAL A 17 -29.44 -2.97 -20.16
C VAL A 17 -28.12 -3.64 -19.77
N SER A 18 -27.16 -3.67 -20.71
CA SER A 18 -25.78 -4.05 -20.40
C SER A 18 -25.18 -3.01 -19.43
N GLN A 19 -25.09 -3.36 -18.18
CA GLN A 19 -24.31 -2.55 -17.23
C GLN A 19 -22.83 -2.63 -17.63
N VAL A 20 -22.31 -1.57 -18.23
CA VAL A 20 -20.86 -1.39 -18.38
C VAL A 20 -20.30 -1.20 -16.99
N GLN A 21 -19.76 -2.27 -16.42
CA GLN A 21 -19.04 -2.19 -15.15
C GLN A 21 -17.75 -1.40 -15.39
N ALA A 22 -17.68 -0.20 -14.83
CA ALA A 22 -16.52 0.64 -14.98
C ALA A 22 -15.29 -0.08 -14.38
N GLN A 23 -14.25 -0.27 -15.21
CA GLN A 23 -13.05 -1.04 -14.86
C GLN A 23 -12.04 -0.19 -14.11
N ILE A 24 -11.23 -0.82 -13.25
CA ILE A 24 -10.04 -0.21 -12.67
C ILE A 24 -9.05 0.07 -13.80
N THR A 25 -8.68 1.34 -13.95
CA THR A 25 -7.66 1.75 -14.93
C THR A 25 -6.27 1.64 -14.33
N GLN A 26 -5.28 1.30 -15.15
CA GLN A 26 -3.89 1.21 -14.72
C GLN A 26 -3.01 2.06 -15.64
N LYS A 27 -2.10 2.86 -15.06
CA LYS A 27 -1.12 3.64 -15.82
C LYS A 27 0.20 3.79 -15.08
N VAL A 28 1.30 3.89 -15.80
CA VAL A 28 2.61 4.30 -15.26
C VAL A 28 2.71 5.82 -15.35
N VAL A 29 3.17 6.44 -14.28
CA VAL A 29 3.29 7.91 -14.16
C VAL A 29 4.68 8.25 -13.62
N ASP A 30 5.34 9.24 -14.22
CA ASP A 30 6.56 9.86 -13.71
C ASP A 30 6.22 11.28 -13.28
N ILE A 31 6.51 11.64 -12.02
CA ILE A 31 6.30 12.99 -11.50
C ILE A 31 7.62 13.61 -11.05
N PRO A 32 7.84 14.91 -11.24
CA PRO A 32 8.99 15.60 -10.68
C PRO A 32 8.87 15.67 -9.15
N THR A 33 9.98 15.44 -8.44
CA THR A 33 10.00 15.47 -6.97
C THR A 33 11.07 16.42 -6.42
N ARG A 34 12.29 16.32 -6.90
CA ARG A 34 13.43 17.19 -6.60
C ARG A 34 14.03 17.73 -7.89
N PRO A 35 14.86 18.79 -7.88
CA PRO A 35 15.54 19.27 -9.08
C PRO A 35 16.24 18.14 -9.83
N GLY A 36 15.81 17.89 -11.09
CA GLY A 36 16.35 16.84 -11.95
C GLY A 36 15.96 15.40 -11.57
N VAL A 37 15.10 15.19 -10.58
CA VAL A 37 14.67 13.87 -10.12
C VAL A 37 13.18 13.66 -10.32
N THR A 38 12.83 12.48 -10.82
CA THR A 38 11.44 12.03 -10.97
C THR A 38 11.16 10.78 -10.13
N GLN A 39 9.92 10.64 -9.71
CA GLN A 39 9.40 9.44 -9.04
C GLN A 39 8.46 8.69 -9.99
N ARG A 40 8.83 7.46 -10.34
CA ARG A 40 7.97 6.56 -11.11
C ARG A 40 7.00 5.81 -10.22
N MET A 41 5.76 5.67 -10.68
CA MET A 41 4.69 4.96 -9.99
C MET A 41 3.84 4.17 -10.98
N LEU A 42 3.36 2.99 -10.53
CA LEU A 42 2.24 2.30 -11.16
C LEU A 42 0.96 2.66 -10.41
N VAL A 43 0.05 3.34 -11.09
CA VAL A 43 -1.19 3.85 -10.49
C VAL A 43 -2.38 3.02 -10.97
N LEU A 44 -3.19 2.53 -10.01
CA LEU A 44 -4.47 1.86 -10.26
C LEU A 44 -5.59 2.77 -9.72
N SER A 45 -6.55 3.11 -10.60
CA SER A 45 -7.66 3.99 -10.25
C SER A 45 -8.98 3.26 -10.42
N PRO A 46 -9.70 2.96 -9.32
CA PRO A 46 -11.04 2.41 -9.38
C PRO A 46 -12.04 3.49 -9.87
N PRO A 47 -13.20 3.09 -10.38
CA PRO A 47 -14.24 4.01 -10.86
C PRO A 47 -14.73 4.98 -9.77
N THR A 48 -14.72 4.51 -8.52
CA THR A 48 -15.05 5.31 -7.34
C THR A 48 -13.95 5.15 -6.32
N THR A 49 -13.28 6.26 -5.99
CA THR A 49 -12.19 6.30 -5.02
C THR A 49 -12.69 6.80 -3.68
N LYS A 50 -12.49 6.02 -2.61
CA LYS A 50 -12.88 6.36 -1.24
C LYS A 50 -11.71 6.87 -0.40
N ALA A 51 -10.51 6.34 -0.65
CA ALA A 51 -9.23 6.81 -0.12
C ALA A 51 -8.12 6.45 -1.12
N ALA A 52 -6.93 7.01 -0.96
CA ALA A 52 -5.76 6.68 -1.74
C ALA A 52 -4.70 6.01 -0.87
N VAL A 53 -3.95 5.07 -1.42
CA VAL A 53 -2.87 4.38 -0.71
C VAL A 53 -1.61 4.30 -1.58
N ILE A 54 -0.49 4.70 -1.00
CA ILE A 54 0.84 4.58 -1.60
C ILE A 54 1.49 3.34 -1.02
N LEU A 55 1.77 2.34 -1.86
CA LEU A 55 2.34 1.06 -1.49
C LEU A 55 3.85 1.10 -1.66
N ILE A 56 4.58 0.85 -0.55
CA ILE A 56 6.03 0.96 -0.45
C ILE A 56 6.62 -0.43 -0.21
N ALA A 57 7.27 -0.98 -1.21
CA ALA A 57 7.88 -2.31 -1.15
C ALA A 57 9.01 -2.39 -0.12
N GLY A 58 9.21 -3.59 0.43
CA GLY A 58 10.37 -3.96 1.25
C GLY A 58 11.66 -4.13 0.45
N GLY A 59 12.63 -4.85 1.03
CA GLY A 59 13.93 -5.09 0.42
C GLY A 59 14.64 -3.80 0.02
N HIS A 60 15.37 -3.82 -1.08
CA HIS A 60 16.07 -2.63 -1.59
C HIS A 60 15.15 -1.59 -2.23
N GLY A 61 13.88 -1.92 -2.53
CA GLY A 61 12.85 -0.98 -2.98
C GLY A 61 12.97 -0.49 -4.42
N GLY A 62 13.97 -0.91 -5.19
CA GLY A 62 14.10 -0.60 -6.62
C GLY A 62 13.29 -1.61 -7.43
N LEU A 63 12.04 -1.30 -7.70
CA LEU A 63 11.14 -2.18 -8.47
C LEU A 63 11.48 -2.19 -9.96
N GLN A 64 12.09 -1.11 -10.45
CA GLN A 64 12.41 -0.87 -11.86
C GLN A 64 11.18 -1.12 -12.75
N ILE A 65 10.15 -0.27 -12.53
CA ILE A 65 8.85 -0.38 -13.21
C ILE A 65 9.03 -0.03 -14.68
N PHE A 66 8.65 -0.96 -15.56
CA PHE A 66 8.65 -0.74 -17.00
C PHE A 66 7.46 0.13 -17.46
N PRO A 67 7.53 0.77 -18.64
CA PRO A 67 6.43 1.60 -19.16
C PRO A 67 5.09 0.86 -19.30
N ASN A 68 5.12 -0.47 -19.47
CA ASN A 68 3.93 -1.32 -19.52
C ASN A 68 3.38 -1.69 -18.14
N GLY A 69 4.00 -1.22 -17.04
CA GLY A 69 3.58 -1.51 -15.66
C GLY A 69 4.09 -2.84 -15.09
N SER A 70 4.94 -3.57 -15.81
CA SER A 70 5.64 -4.74 -15.25
C SER A 70 6.82 -4.30 -14.38
N PHE A 71 7.31 -5.24 -13.55
CA PHE A 71 8.40 -5.00 -12.59
C PHE A 71 9.60 -5.86 -12.96
N LYS A 72 10.80 -5.29 -12.94
CA LYS A 72 12.03 -6.08 -13.09
C LYS A 72 12.33 -6.87 -11.82
N TRP A 73 12.01 -6.29 -10.66
CA TRP A 73 12.18 -6.90 -9.34
C TRP A 73 10.96 -6.65 -8.45
N GLY A 74 10.76 -7.49 -7.43
CA GLY A 74 9.80 -7.26 -6.37
C GLY A 74 8.34 -7.55 -6.72
N ALA A 75 8.04 -8.12 -7.89
CA ALA A 75 6.66 -8.48 -8.28
C ALA A 75 5.95 -9.38 -7.26
N GLY A 76 6.70 -10.25 -6.55
CA GLY A 76 6.20 -11.11 -5.49
C GLY A 76 6.07 -10.43 -4.12
N ASN A 77 6.60 -9.22 -3.91
CA ASN A 77 6.45 -8.49 -2.65
C ASN A 77 4.97 -8.35 -2.28
N PHE A 78 4.62 -8.50 -0.99
CA PHE A 78 3.23 -8.52 -0.52
C PHE A 78 2.42 -7.34 -1.06
N LEU A 79 2.84 -6.10 -0.85
CA LEU A 79 2.08 -4.93 -1.30
C LEU A 79 2.06 -4.79 -2.83
N VAL A 80 3.12 -5.24 -3.52
CA VAL A 80 3.20 -5.15 -4.99
C VAL A 80 2.26 -6.16 -5.65
N ARG A 81 2.28 -7.44 -5.22
CA ARG A 81 1.40 -8.47 -5.80
C ARG A 81 -0.07 -8.27 -5.47
N THR A 82 -0.36 -7.66 -4.32
CA THR A 82 -1.73 -7.44 -3.85
C THR A 82 -2.34 -6.10 -4.27
N ARG A 83 -1.63 -5.26 -5.01
CA ARG A 83 -2.08 -3.91 -5.43
C ARG A 83 -3.49 -3.89 -6.03
N GLN A 84 -3.85 -4.92 -6.83
CA GLN A 84 -5.18 -5.04 -7.41
C GLN A 84 -6.25 -5.24 -6.32
N LEU A 85 -5.97 -6.06 -5.32
CA LEU A 85 -6.90 -6.31 -4.21
C LEU A 85 -7.22 -5.02 -3.43
N PHE A 86 -6.23 -4.12 -3.25
CA PHE A 86 -6.48 -2.79 -2.65
C PHE A 86 -7.38 -1.94 -3.55
N ALA A 87 -7.15 -1.94 -4.86
CA ALA A 87 -7.97 -1.20 -5.82
C ALA A 87 -9.41 -1.75 -5.88
N ASP A 88 -9.59 -3.05 -5.77
CA ASP A 88 -10.90 -3.73 -5.71
C ASP A 88 -11.72 -3.29 -4.46
N GLN A 89 -11.06 -2.82 -3.39
CA GLN A 89 -11.72 -2.24 -2.21
C GLN A 89 -12.13 -0.76 -2.39
N GLY A 90 -11.89 -0.17 -3.56
CA GLY A 90 -12.18 1.24 -3.83
C GLY A 90 -11.07 2.20 -3.37
N LEU A 91 -9.84 1.72 -3.25
CA LEU A 91 -8.68 2.54 -2.99
C LEU A 91 -7.97 2.90 -4.29
N MET A 92 -7.66 4.19 -4.53
CA MET A 92 -6.69 4.56 -5.55
C MET A 92 -5.30 4.14 -5.06
N VAL A 93 -4.59 3.34 -5.85
CA VAL A 93 -3.32 2.73 -5.45
C VAL A 93 -2.17 3.34 -6.25
N ALA A 94 -1.07 3.69 -5.59
CA ALA A 94 0.21 3.98 -6.24
C ALA A 94 1.27 3.01 -5.70
N VAL A 95 1.80 2.14 -6.55
CA VAL A 95 3.01 1.36 -6.24
C VAL A 95 4.20 2.19 -6.66
N ILE A 96 5.03 2.62 -5.70
CA ILE A 96 6.19 3.50 -6.00
C ILE A 96 7.45 2.69 -6.27
N ASP A 97 8.25 3.17 -7.21
CA ASP A 97 9.62 2.70 -7.48
C ASP A 97 10.64 3.44 -6.59
N ALA A 98 11.92 3.17 -6.74
CA ALA A 98 12.98 4.09 -6.35
C ALA A 98 12.96 5.34 -7.27
N PRO A 99 13.34 6.54 -6.77
CA PRO A 99 13.41 7.72 -7.62
C PRO A 99 14.49 7.58 -8.71
N SER A 100 14.42 8.44 -9.74
CA SER A 100 15.25 8.30 -10.95
C SER A 100 16.76 8.36 -10.70
N ASP A 101 17.19 9.02 -9.62
CA ASP A 101 18.59 9.06 -9.18
C ASP A 101 19.02 7.83 -8.33
N ARG A 102 18.13 6.84 -8.16
CA ARG A 102 18.33 5.62 -7.36
C ARG A 102 17.93 4.34 -8.10
N GLN A 103 18.09 4.30 -9.42
CA GLN A 103 17.68 3.17 -10.28
C GLN A 103 18.75 2.07 -10.40
N SER A 104 19.81 2.13 -9.60
CA SER A 104 20.86 1.10 -9.47
C SER A 104 21.16 0.81 -7.99
N PRO A 105 21.78 -0.34 -7.66
CA PRO A 105 22.20 -0.60 -6.29
C PRO A 105 23.02 0.56 -5.70
N PRO A 106 22.78 0.93 -4.43
CA PRO A 106 21.96 0.24 -3.44
C PRO A 106 20.46 0.62 -3.42
N PHE A 107 19.91 1.27 -4.46
CA PHE A 107 18.52 1.71 -4.54
C PHE A 107 18.09 2.52 -3.30
N LEU A 108 17.06 2.10 -2.56
CA LEU A 108 16.59 2.77 -1.35
C LEU A 108 17.32 2.34 -0.06
N THR A 109 18.26 1.40 -0.12
CA THR A 109 19.07 1.02 1.05
C THR A 109 19.89 2.22 1.52
N GLY A 110 19.74 2.59 2.80
CA GLY A 110 20.36 3.79 3.38
C GLY A 110 19.72 5.13 2.95
N PHE A 111 18.71 5.11 2.08
CA PHE A 111 18.01 6.32 1.59
C PHE A 111 16.65 6.57 2.24
N ARG A 112 15.94 5.52 2.67
CA ARG A 112 14.56 5.57 3.18
C ARG A 112 14.32 6.56 4.33
N GLN A 113 15.39 6.94 5.04
CA GLN A 113 15.35 7.86 6.18
C GLN A 113 16.21 9.10 5.94
N LYS A 114 16.29 9.56 4.70
CA LYS A 114 16.95 10.80 4.30
C LYS A 114 15.92 11.89 4.02
N PRO A 115 16.25 13.17 4.24
CA PRO A 115 15.37 14.29 3.89
C PRO A 115 14.91 14.27 2.43
N GLU A 116 15.78 13.81 1.52
CA GLU A 116 15.48 13.69 0.09
C GLU A 116 14.36 12.68 -0.17
N HIS A 117 14.32 11.57 0.59
CA HIS A 117 13.23 10.60 0.49
C HIS A 117 11.91 11.21 1.00
N ALA A 118 11.94 11.97 2.09
CA ALA A 118 10.76 12.68 2.56
C ALA A 118 10.27 13.71 1.52
N ALA A 119 11.18 14.42 0.84
CA ALA A 119 10.82 15.34 -0.23
C ALA A 119 10.17 14.63 -1.43
N ASP A 120 10.71 13.47 -1.85
CA ASP A 120 10.09 12.65 -2.90
C ASP A 120 8.69 12.20 -2.49
N MET A 121 8.54 11.70 -1.27
CA MET A 121 7.24 11.23 -0.76
C MET A 121 6.23 12.35 -0.58
N LYS A 122 6.65 13.56 -0.19
CA LYS A 122 5.80 14.76 -0.15
C LYS A 122 5.19 15.05 -1.52
N ALA A 123 5.99 15.00 -2.59
CA ALA A 123 5.51 15.21 -3.95
C ALA A 123 4.51 14.12 -4.39
N VAL A 124 4.78 12.84 -4.04
CA VAL A 124 3.86 11.73 -4.32
C VAL A 124 2.54 11.90 -3.58
N ILE A 125 2.57 12.24 -2.28
CA ILE A 125 1.37 12.48 -1.47
C ILE A 125 0.56 13.63 -2.07
N ALA A 126 1.20 14.74 -2.41
CA ALA A 126 0.54 15.90 -3.01
C ALA A 126 -0.13 15.53 -4.35
N TRP A 127 0.57 14.81 -5.21
CA TRP A 127 0.03 14.35 -6.49
C TRP A 127 -1.18 13.41 -6.30
N MET A 128 -1.08 12.41 -5.42
CA MET A 128 -2.19 11.50 -5.13
C MET A 128 -3.40 12.24 -4.57
N ARG A 129 -3.18 13.20 -3.68
CA ARG A 129 -4.22 14.05 -3.08
C ARG A 129 -4.92 14.90 -4.14
N GLU A 130 -4.17 15.45 -5.09
CA GLU A 130 -4.71 16.22 -6.20
C GLU A 130 -5.58 15.36 -7.14
N GLN A 131 -5.09 14.15 -7.49
CA GLN A 131 -5.82 13.26 -8.40
C GLN A 131 -7.12 12.72 -7.80
N ALA A 132 -7.11 12.33 -6.54
CA ALA A 132 -8.20 11.59 -5.93
C ALA A 132 -9.15 12.44 -5.08
N LYS A 133 -8.69 13.59 -4.53
CA LYS A 133 -9.46 14.47 -3.61
C LYS A 133 -9.98 13.74 -2.36
N VAL A 134 -9.25 12.75 -1.89
CA VAL A 134 -9.57 11.90 -0.74
C VAL A 134 -8.36 11.78 0.18
N PRO A 135 -8.50 11.24 1.41
CA PRO A 135 -7.37 10.96 2.30
C PRO A 135 -6.32 10.06 1.64
N VAL A 136 -5.03 10.35 1.88
CA VAL A 136 -3.87 9.64 1.31
C VAL A 136 -3.10 8.92 2.41
N TRP A 137 -2.99 7.61 2.28
CA TRP A 137 -2.31 6.73 3.22
C TRP A 137 -0.98 6.23 2.67
N LEU A 138 -0.03 5.94 3.57
CA LEU A 138 1.18 5.18 3.22
C LEU A 138 1.06 3.76 3.78
N ALA A 139 1.32 2.76 2.95
CA ALA A 139 1.44 1.38 3.41
C ALA A 139 2.84 0.87 3.07
N GLY A 140 3.63 0.57 4.08
CA GLY A 140 4.95 -0.03 3.94
C GLY A 140 4.97 -1.48 4.41
N THR A 141 5.76 -2.33 3.75
CA THR A 141 6.05 -3.68 4.23
C THR A 141 7.54 -3.87 4.43
N SER A 142 7.94 -4.61 5.50
CA SER A 142 9.34 -4.87 5.79
C SER A 142 10.15 -3.55 5.83
N ARG A 143 11.25 -3.43 5.08
CA ARG A 143 12.00 -2.17 4.96
C ARG A 143 11.17 -1.00 4.43
N GLY A 144 10.06 -1.24 3.75
CA GLY A 144 9.10 -0.20 3.36
C GLY A 144 8.46 0.51 4.56
N THR A 145 8.38 -0.16 5.73
CA THR A 145 7.88 0.44 6.97
C THR A 145 8.81 1.53 7.51
N GLN A 146 10.12 1.43 7.24
CA GLN A 146 11.08 2.49 7.56
C GLN A 146 10.78 3.77 6.76
N SER A 147 10.37 3.64 5.49
CA SER A 147 9.90 4.79 4.69
C SER A 147 8.61 5.38 5.26
N SER A 148 7.57 4.56 5.46
CA SER A 148 6.27 5.04 5.93
C SER A 148 6.36 5.73 7.29
N ALA A 149 7.08 5.12 8.25
CA ALA A 149 7.25 5.68 9.58
C ALA A 149 8.09 6.98 9.55
N TYR A 150 9.20 6.98 8.82
CA TYR A 150 10.06 8.17 8.70
C TYR A 150 9.29 9.34 8.10
N VAL A 151 8.60 9.14 6.98
CA VAL A 151 7.79 10.18 6.33
C VAL A 151 6.74 10.74 7.29
N ALA A 152 6.06 9.89 8.07
CA ALA A 152 5.07 10.32 9.04
C ALA A 152 5.67 11.04 10.27
N THR A 153 6.99 10.88 10.55
CA THR A 153 7.69 11.67 11.58
C THR A 153 8.17 13.03 11.08
N GLU A 154 8.38 13.17 9.76
CA GLU A 154 8.94 14.38 9.15
C GLU A 154 7.88 15.28 8.50
N LEU A 155 6.77 14.69 8.04
CA LEU A 155 5.71 15.41 7.33
C LEU A 155 4.39 15.34 8.09
N SER A 156 3.62 16.43 8.07
CA SER A 156 2.32 16.52 8.75
C SER A 156 1.34 17.39 7.96
N GLY A 157 0.07 17.34 8.33
CA GLY A 157 -0.99 18.12 7.69
C GLY A 157 -1.10 17.81 6.19
N LEU A 158 -1.26 18.82 5.37
CA LEU A 158 -1.42 18.66 3.91
C LEU A 158 -0.16 18.11 3.22
N GLU A 159 1.01 18.24 3.81
CA GLU A 159 2.27 17.75 3.26
C GLU A 159 2.53 16.27 3.61
N GLY A 160 1.91 15.79 4.69
CA GLY A 160 2.05 14.42 5.18
C GLY A 160 0.89 13.50 4.80
N PRO A 161 1.00 12.20 5.15
CA PRO A 161 -0.08 11.24 4.98
C PRO A 161 -1.21 11.49 5.98
N ASP A 162 -2.43 11.05 5.65
CA ASP A 162 -3.58 11.04 6.55
C ASP A 162 -3.60 9.79 7.46
N GLY A 163 -2.72 8.84 7.24
CA GLY A 163 -2.49 7.66 8.07
C GLY A 163 -1.43 6.74 7.47
N ILE A 164 -0.95 5.80 8.27
CA ILE A 164 0.06 4.83 7.83
C ILE A 164 -0.30 3.39 8.21
N VAL A 165 0.16 2.46 7.37
CA VAL A 165 0.11 1.01 7.61
C VAL A 165 1.54 0.47 7.63
N LEU A 166 1.87 -0.24 8.70
CA LEU A 166 3.18 -0.84 8.94
C LEU A 166 3.03 -2.37 8.95
N SER A 167 3.30 -3.03 7.83
CA SER A 167 3.18 -4.49 7.74
C SER A 167 4.54 -5.18 7.80
N SER A 168 4.63 -6.25 8.57
CA SER A 168 5.90 -6.97 8.82
C SER A 168 7.04 -5.99 9.14
N THR A 169 6.81 -5.16 10.13
CA THR A 169 7.64 -3.99 10.47
C THR A 169 9.06 -4.38 10.83
N ILE A 170 10.04 -3.62 10.37
CA ILE A 170 11.42 -3.71 10.82
C ILE A 170 11.51 -3.22 12.27
N LEU A 171 11.53 -4.16 13.22
CA LEU A 171 11.55 -3.92 14.66
C LEU A 171 12.95 -3.90 15.24
N THR A 172 13.89 -4.63 14.58
CA THR A 172 15.34 -4.60 14.87
C THR A 172 16.11 -4.48 13.55
N ASP A 173 17.23 -3.79 13.54
CA ASP A 173 18.07 -3.65 12.34
C ASP A 173 19.50 -3.33 12.75
N ASP A 174 20.44 -4.22 12.45
CA ASP A 174 21.86 -4.07 12.76
C ASP A 174 22.60 -3.14 11.78
N ALA A 175 22.00 -2.95 10.58
CA ALA A 175 22.58 -2.16 9.49
C ALA A 175 21.94 -0.77 9.33
N GLY A 176 20.93 -0.44 10.15
CA GLY A 176 20.19 0.80 10.03
C GLY A 176 19.35 1.13 11.26
N ARG A 177 18.53 2.17 11.17
CA ARG A 177 17.63 2.54 12.26
C ARG A 177 16.28 1.80 12.10
N PRO A 178 15.91 0.87 13.01
CA PRO A 178 14.62 0.20 12.98
C PRO A 178 13.49 1.20 13.32
N VAL A 179 12.26 0.84 12.96
CA VAL A 179 11.08 1.72 13.18
C VAL A 179 10.93 2.13 14.65
N PRO A 180 11.07 1.24 15.65
CA PRO A 180 10.94 1.64 17.07
C PRO A 180 12.01 2.60 17.58
N ALA A 181 13.12 2.77 16.86
CA ALA A 181 14.17 3.74 17.21
C ALA A 181 13.95 5.13 16.61
N MET A 182 12.90 5.31 15.80
CA MET A 182 12.49 6.62 15.26
C MET A 182 11.72 7.42 16.32
N PRO A 183 11.60 8.75 16.17
CA PRO A 183 10.82 9.60 17.08
C PRO A 183 9.31 9.44 16.82
N LEU A 184 8.77 8.23 17.06
CA LEU A 184 7.38 7.87 16.74
C LEU A 184 6.34 8.71 17.46
N GLY A 185 6.70 9.28 18.61
CA GLY A 185 5.87 10.27 19.31
C GLY A 185 5.57 11.55 18.50
N LYS A 186 6.22 11.77 17.34
CA LYS A 186 5.86 12.84 16.41
C LYS A 186 4.66 12.48 15.51
N ILE A 187 4.31 11.21 15.38
CA ILE A 187 3.21 10.75 14.51
C ILE A 187 1.88 11.18 15.13
N ARG A 188 1.08 11.94 14.39
CA ARG A 188 -0.23 12.49 14.77
C ARG A 188 -1.38 11.97 13.90
N VAL A 189 -1.11 10.95 13.10
CA VAL A 189 -2.09 10.33 12.19
C VAL A 189 -2.38 8.91 12.65
N PRO A 190 -3.51 8.30 12.22
CA PRO A 190 -3.82 6.89 12.50
C PRO A 190 -2.71 5.95 12.03
N VAL A 191 -2.40 4.92 12.84
CA VAL A 191 -1.39 3.90 12.56
C VAL A 191 -1.98 2.51 12.68
N LEU A 192 -1.94 1.75 11.59
CA LEU A 192 -2.24 0.32 11.59
C LEU A 192 -0.93 -0.48 11.55
N VAL A 193 -0.74 -1.36 12.52
CA VAL A 193 0.36 -2.34 12.53
C VAL A 193 -0.21 -3.70 12.11
N VAL A 194 0.43 -4.37 11.14
CA VAL A 194 -0.04 -5.64 10.59
C VAL A 194 1.07 -6.67 10.65
N HIS A 195 0.87 -7.75 11.39
CA HIS A 195 1.91 -8.76 11.58
C HIS A 195 1.36 -10.18 11.54
N HIS A 196 2.21 -11.10 11.09
CA HIS A 196 1.98 -12.53 11.23
C HIS A 196 2.53 -13.01 12.57
N GLU A 197 1.75 -13.76 13.36
CA GLU A 197 2.15 -14.19 14.72
C GLU A 197 3.31 -15.19 14.71
N GLN A 198 3.41 -16.01 13.66
CA GLN A 198 4.49 -17.00 13.48
C GLN A 198 5.65 -16.44 12.62
N HIS A 199 5.87 -15.12 12.69
CA HIS A 199 6.88 -14.43 11.88
C HIS A 199 8.29 -14.94 12.18
N GLY A 200 8.94 -15.55 11.18
CA GLY A 200 10.26 -16.18 11.34
C GLY A 200 11.46 -15.27 11.05
N CYS A 201 11.25 -14.07 10.48
CA CYS A 201 12.35 -13.13 10.21
C CYS A 201 12.77 -12.41 11.49
N ALA A 202 14.05 -12.51 11.86
CA ALA A 202 14.58 -11.92 13.10
C ALA A 202 14.38 -10.40 13.20
N HIS A 203 14.43 -9.68 12.06
CA HIS A 203 14.23 -8.24 12.03
C HIS A 203 12.77 -7.81 12.30
N CYS A 204 11.82 -8.73 12.19
CA CYS A 204 10.39 -8.46 12.28
C CYS A 204 9.71 -9.38 13.30
N ALA A 205 10.40 -9.83 14.34
CA ALA A 205 9.89 -10.79 15.30
C ALA A 205 8.60 -10.28 15.98
N PHE A 206 7.52 -11.06 15.93
CA PHE A 206 6.21 -10.67 16.48
C PHE A 206 6.26 -10.30 17.97
N ALA A 207 7.13 -10.94 18.74
CA ALA A 207 7.34 -10.65 20.17
C ALA A 207 7.76 -9.18 20.45
N ASN A 208 8.30 -8.47 19.46
CA ASN A 208 8.72 -7.08 19.60
C ASN A 208 7.62 -6.06 19.19
N VAL A 209 6.47 -6.52 18.68
CA VAL A 209 5.37 -5.64 18.25
C VAL A 209 4.76 -4.86 19.42
N PRO A 210 4.56 -5.42 20.63
CA PRO A 210 4.03 -4.65 21.76
C PRO A 210 4.85 -3.38 22.06
N ALA A 211 6.18 -3.48 22.06
CA ALA A 211 7.06 -2.33 22.29
C ALA A 211 6.96 -1.26 21.19
N LEU A 212 6.66 -1.63 19.93
CA LEU A 212 6.32 -0.68 18.88
C LEU A 212 4.99 0.02 19.17
N MET A 213 3.96 -0.75 19.54
CA MET A 213 2.62 -0.21 19.83
C MET A 213 2.64 0.81 20.98
N GLU A 214 3.45 0.59 22.01
CA GLU A 214 3.63 1.53 23.11
C GLU A 214 4.16 2.88 22.64
N LYS A 215 5.12 2.89 21.70
CA LYS A 215 5.74 4.11 21.16
C LYS A 215 4.85 4.95 20.22
N LEU A 216 3.70 4.41 19.83
CA LEU A 216 2.71 5.10 19.00
C LEU A 216 1.63 5.81 19.86
N ASP A 217 2.04 6.38 21.00
CA ASP A 217 1.16 6.95 22.03
C ASP A 217 0.41 8.21 21.58
N ASN A 218 0.95 8.95 20.63
CA ASN A 218 0.37 10.17 20.09
C ASN A 218 -0.48 9.96 18.82
N SER A 219 -0.56 8.72 18.33
CA SER A 219 -1.47 8.38 17.23
C SER A 219 -2.93 8.44 17.70
N PRO A 220 -3.81 9.18 17.01
CA PRO A 220 -5.22 9.31 17.42
C PRO A 220 -6.01 8.00 17.33
N ARG A 221 -5.55 7.05 16.52
CA ARG A 221 -6.09 5.70 16.37
C ARG A 221 -4.96 4.75 16.03
N LYS A 222 -4.71 3.77 16.87
CA LYS A 222 -3.73 2.72 16.61
C LYS A 222 -4.32 1.34 16.85
N GLU A 223 -3.98 0.39 15.98
CA GLU A 223 -4.45 -0.99 16.09
C GLU A 223 -3.37 -1.95 15.61
N LEU A 224 -3.36 -3.16 16.20
CA LEU A 224 -2.60 -4.30 15.73
C LEU A 224 -3.56 -5.32 15.10
N LEU A 225 -3.41 -5.57 13.80
CA LEU A 225 -4.01 -6.72 13.15
C LEU A 225 -2.98 -7.85 13.08
N SER A 226 -3.25 -8.94 13.75
CA SER A 226 -2.39 -10.13 13.67
C SER A 226 -3.07 -11.25 12.88
N PHE A 227 -2.24 -12.07 12.23
CA PHE A 227 -2.67 -13.16 11.37
C PHE A 227 -1.91 -14.44 11.69
N LYS A 228 -2.58 -15.58 11.43
CA LYS A 228 -2.04 -16.95 11.53
C LYS A 228 -2.34 -17.73 10.27
N GLY A 229 -1.66 -18.84 10.06
CA GLY A 229 -1.89 -19.72 8.91
C GLY A 229 -1.14 -19.22 7.66
N GLY A 230 -1.66 -19.58 6.48
CA GLY A 230 -0.95 -19.34 5.23
C GLY A 230 0.22 -20.32 5.03
N GLU A 231 1.20 -19.93 4.23
CA GLU A 231 2.32 -20.77 3.83
C GLU A 231 3.65 -20.10 4.17
N ASN A 232 4.60 -20.91 4.66
CA ASN A 232 5.96 -20.46 4.96
C ASN A 232 6.95 -21.18 4.02
N LYS A 233 7.40 -20.49 2.97
CA LYS A 233 8.30 -21.05 1.96
C LYS A 233 9.56 -20.21 1.80
N GLY A 234 10.71 -20.87 1.78
CA GLY A 234 12.01 -20.23 1.55
C GLY A 234 12.53 -19.45 2.75
N ASP A 235 13.28 -18.39 2.49
CA ASP A 235 13.84 -17.53 3.54
C ASP A 235 12.74 -16.85 4.37
N PRO A 236 12.82 -16.91 5.70
CA PRO A 236 11.81 -16.32 6.58
C PRO A 236 11.58 -14.81 6.42
N CYS A 237 12.54 -14.08 5.83
CA CYS A 237 12.44 -12.64 5.58
C CYS A 237 11.92 -12.31 4.18
N GLU A 238 11.57 -13.31 3.37
CA GLU A 238 11.15 -13.12 1.99
C GLU A 238 9.63 -13.19 1.80
N ALA A 239 9.19 -12.76 0.63
CA ALA A 239 7.77 -12.53 0.33
C ALA A 239 6.89 -13.80 0.33
N MET A 240 7.49 -14.99 0.12
CA MET A 240 6.77 -16.27 0.10
C MET A 240 6.76 -16.99 1.45
N ALA A 241 7.30 -16.37 2.49
CA ALA A 241 7.20 -16.80 3.87
C ALA A 241 6.01 -16.10 4.59
N TYR A 242 5.84 -16.37 5.88
CA TYR A 242 4.90 -15.64 6.74
C TYR A 242 5.18 -14.13 6.76
N HIS A 243 6.42 -13.71 6.51
CA HIS A 243 6.82 -12.32 6.32
C HIS A 243 6.00 -11.61 5.25
N GLY A 244 5.67 -12.26 4.16
CA GLY A 244 4.87 -11.72 3.07
C GLY A 244 3.40 -12.12 3.14
N PHE A 245 2.90 -12.70 4.24
CA PHE A 245 1.52 -13.18 4.34
C PHE A 245 1.13 -14.15 3.22
N ASN A 246 2.08 -15.00 2.81
CA ASN A 246 1.86 -15.94 1.70
C ASN A 246 0.63 -16.83 1.93
N GLY A 247 -0.27 -16.87 0.94
CA GLY A 247 -1.55 -17.59 1.05
C GLY A 247 -2.66 -16.84 1.77
N LEU A 248 -2.39 -15.66 2.36
CA LEU A 248 -3.37 -14.86 3.13
C LEU A 248 -3.79 -13.55 2.43
N ASP A 249 -3.37 -13.32 1.19
CA ASP A 249 -3.58 -12.05 0.47
C ASP A 249 -5.05 -11.58 0.51
N ARG A 250 -6.00 -12.51 0.28
CA ARG A 250 -7.45 -12.24 0.25
C ARG A 250 -8.08 -12.07 1.63
N GLU A 251 -7.35 -12.40 2.70
CA GLU A 251 -7.77 -12.18 4.08
C GLU A 251 -7.19 -10.86 4.60
N VAL A 252 -5.88 -10.64 4.42
CA VAL A 252 -5.14 -9.51 4.99
C VAL A 252 -5.54 -8.19 4.33
N VAL A 253 -5.61 -8.14 2.98
CA VAL A 253 -5.85 -6.88 2.26
C VAL A 253 -7.23 -6.28 2.57
N PRO A 254 -8.36 -7.03 2.56
CA PRO A 254 -9.65 -6.45 2.91
C PRO A 254 -9.71 -5.90 4.34
N ARG A 255 -9.01 -6.51 5.29
CA ARG A 255 -8.94 -6.01 6.68
C ARG A 255 -8.14 -4.71 6.76
N ILE A 256 -7.02 -4.59 6.05
CA ILE A 256 -6.26 -3.34 5.95
C ILE A 256 -7.12 -2.26 5.31
N ALA A 257 -7.73 -2.55 4.15
CA ALA A 257 -8.55 -1.61 3.43
C ALA A 257 -9.78 -1.16 4.25
N GLY A 258 -10.44 -2.11 4.92
CA GLY A 258 -11.57 -1.81 5.82
C GLY A 258 -11.15 -0.87 6.95
N TRP A 259 -9.97 -1.06 7.53
CA TRP A 259 -9.46 -0.18 8.58
C TRP A 259 -9.11 1.23 8.05
N ILE A 260 -8.50 1.32 6.85
CA ILE A 260 -8.24 2.61 6.18
C ILE A 260 -9.55 3.37 5.94
N LEU A 261 -10.61 2.67 5.54
CA LEU A 261 -11.90 3.26 5.17
C LEU A 261 -12.82 3.51 6.36
N ALA A 262 -12.53 2.95 7.53
CA ALA A 262 -13.27 3.22 8.77
C ALA A 262 -13.03 4.67 9.23
N LYS A 263 -14.13 5.32 9.67
CA LYS A 263 -14.11 6.70 10.21
C LYS A 263 -13.65 6.71 11.66
#